data_677aca487ed1048ae73b13db70125d67
#
_entry.id   677aca487ed1048ae73b13db70125d67
#
_cell.length_a   1.000
_cell.length_b   1.000
_cell.length_c   1.000
_cell.angle_alpha   90.00
_cell.angle_beta   90.00
_cell.angle_gamma   90.00
#
_symmetry.space_group_name_H-M   'P 1'
#
loop_
_entity.id
_entity.type
_entity.pdbx_description
1 polymer ?
#
loop_
_entity_poly.entity_id
_entity_poly.type
_entity_poly.pdbx_seq_one_letter_code
_entity_poly.pdbx_strand_id
1 'polypeptide(L)'
;FKNFSKSNITYLVYIVIFSLLSFFLSIVCGFHFSFLLNNAIDYGIENNVLKISMLILVIYVFKEILFLFRNLVSSKFSILMDEYMTKKFYNKLLLLPYMYYKNRTTGEIVSRMGDLGIVKSFLTKLLVTIFTDVLVVNVFLIMLFKVNLEIFFLLVGIIVFFILIAIFNNQKKRRYLSNYLLEEDKINSLFIENLEKITTIKNLHLEPRKVSRFYARYKRLLESSYLVNNNLLFMNTIQEIIKDVFYVLFYLIASLNVISFKCSIGL
;
A
#
# COMPACT_ATOMS: atom_id res chain seq x y z
N PHE A 1 -9.01 -16.30 14.34
CA PHE A 1 -8.62 -16.00 12.97
C PHE A 1 -8.82 -17.19 12.02
N LYS A 2 -8.36 -18.39 12.40
CA LYS A 2 -8.46 -19.61 11.60
C LYS A 2 -9.92 -19.96 11.20
N ASN A 3 -10.88 -19.73 12.10
CA ASN A 3 -12.30 -19.97 11.81
C ASN A 3 -12.91 -18.90 10.90
N PHE A 4 -12.52 -17.63 11.03
CA PHE A 4 -12.94 -16.55 10.14
C PHE A 4 -12.40 -16.77 8.72
N SER A 5 -11.14 -17.11 8.60
CA SER A 5 -10.50 -17.41 7.31
C SER A 5 -11.19 -18.59 6.61
N LYS A 6 -11.56 -19.66 7.33
CA LYS A 6 -12.29 -20.79 6.75
C LYS A 6 -13.69 -20.40 6.23
N SER A 7 -14.45 -19.60 6.97
CA SER A 7 -15.81 -19.22 6.53
C SER A 7 -15.81 -18.20 5.38
N ASN A 8 -14.73 -17.43 5.21
CA ASN A 8 -14.62 -16.38 4.20
C ASN A 8 -13.53 -16.66 3.14
N ILE A 9 -13.07 -17.90 3.03
CA ILE A 9 -12.04 -18.31 2.07
C ILE A 9 -12.45 -18.03 0.63
N THR A 10 -13.75 -18.11 0.35
CA THR A 10 -14.32 -17.86 -0.97
C THR A 10 -13.99 -16.47 -1.49
N TYR A 11 -14.05 -15.43 -0.63
CA TYR A 11 -13.67 -14.07 -1.02
C TYR A 11 -12.18 -13.98 -1.35
N LEU A 12 -11.31 -14.64 -0.57
CA LEU A 12 -9.87 -14.67 -0.86
C LEU A 12 -9.58 -15.38 -2.19
N VAL A 13 -10.28 -16.48 -2.45
CA VAL A 13 -10.16 -17.21 -3.73
C VAL A 13 -10.59 -16.32 -4.90
N TYR A 14 -11.70 -15.60 -4.81
CA TYR A 14 -12.13 -14.67 -5.86
C TYR A 14 -11.13 -13.54 -6.09
N ILE A 15 -10.56 -12.96 -5.01
CA ILE A 15 -9.53 -11.91 -5.13
C ILE A 15 -8.32 -12.46 -5.89
N VAL A 16 -7.86 -13.67 -5.58
CA VAL A 16 -6.73 -14.30 -6.26
C VAL A 16 -7.06 -14.59 -7.73
N ILE A 17 -8.24 -15.15 -8.02
CA ILE A 17 -8.66 -15.45 -9.40
C ILE A 17 -8.73 -14.15 -10.24
N PHE A 18 -9.39 -13.10 -9.75
CA PHE A 18 -9.47 -11.83 -10.49
C PHE A 18 -8.10 -11.18 -10.65
N SER A 19 -7.20 -11.31 -9.67
CA SER A 19 -5.83 -10.80 -9.77
C SER A 19 -5.02 -11.54 -10.83
N LEU A 20 -5.12 -12.86 -10.89
CA LEU A 20 -4.42 -13.67 -11.90
C LEU A 20 -4.99 -13.43 -13.30
N LEU A 21 -6.30 -13.30 -13.44
CA LEU A 21 -6.93 -12.99 -14.73
C LEU A 21 -6.53 -11.60 -15.24
N SER A 22 -6.59 -10.59 -14.37
CA SER A 22 -6.17 -9.22 -14.75
C SER A 22 -4.68 -9.15 -15.07
N PHE A 23 -3.84 -9.92 -14.38
CA PHE A 23 -2.42 -10.05 -14.69
C PHE A 23 -2.18 -10.72 -16.05
N PHE A 24 -2.86 -11.82 -16.33
CA PHE A 24 -2.76 -12.50 -17.63
C PHE A 24 -3.15 -11.56 -18.78
N LEU A 25 -4.25 -10.82 -18.64
CA LEU A 25 -4.65 -9.83 -19.62
C LEU A 25 -3.61 -8.68 -19.75
N SER A 26 -2.96 -8.29 -18.66
CA SER A 26 -1.89 -7.29 -18.70
C SER A 26 -0.69 -7.76 -19.53
N ILE A 27 -0.35 -9.05 -19.48
CA ILE A 27 0.69 -9.64 -20.33
C ILE A 27 0.26 -9.59 -21.81
N VAL A 28 -0.98 -9.99 -22.11
CA VAL A 28 -1.52 -9.91 -23.49
C VAL A 28 -1.47 -8.49 -24.02
N CYS A 29 -1.87 -7.52 -23.18
CA CYS A 29 -1.77 -6.09 -23.52
C CYS A 29 -0.33 -5.62 -23.73
N GLY A 30 0.64 -6.16 -22.98
CA GLY A 30 2.07 -5.85 -23.14
C GLY A 30 2.62 -6.29 -24.50
N PHE A 31 2.21 -7.45 -25.00
CA PHE A 31 2.61 -7.96 -26.32
C PHE A 31 1.96 -7.22 -27.50
N HIS A 32 0.96 -6.39 -27.26
CA HIS A 32 0.27 -5.64 -28.31
C HIS A 32 1.22 -4.75 -29.10
N PHE A 33 2.05 -3.98 -28.43
CA PHE A 33 2.97 -3.06 -29.08
C PHE A 33 3.97 -3.82 -29.98
N SER A 34 4.50 -4.93 -29.48
CA SER A 34 5.34 -5.86 -30.22
C SER A 34 4.66 -6.37 -31.49
N PHE A 35 3.43 -6.84 -31.34
CA PHE A 35 2.65 -7.38 -32.46
C PHE A 35 2.30 -6.33 -33.51
N LEU A 36 1.97 -5.10 -33.09
CA LEU A 36 1.72 -4.00 -34.01
C LEU A 36 2.97 -3.60 -34.78
N LEU A 37 4.12 -3.45 -34.12
CA LEU A 37 5.37 -3.09 -34.76
C LEU A 37 5.78 -4.13 -35.81
N ASN A 38 5.75 -5.40 -35.43
CA ASN A 38 6.14 -6.47 -36.35
C ASN A 38 5.21 -6.57 -37.57
N ASN A 39 3.89 -6.44 -37.35
CA ASN A 39 2.93 -6.50 -38.48
C ASN A 39 2.87 -5.21 -39.32
N ALA A 40 3.04 -4.04 -38.69
CA ALA A 40 3.04 -2.77 -39.44
C ALA A 40 4.29 -2.61 -40.30
N ILE A 41 5.44 -3.12 -39.84
CA ILE A 41 6.70 -3.04 -40.57
C ILE A 41 6.77 -4.09 -41.69
N ASP A 42 6.33 -5.32 -41.41
CA ASP A 42 6.49 -6.43 -42.37
C ASP A 42 5.42 -6.47 -43.46
N TYR A 43 4.20 -6.01 -43.22
CA TYR A 43 3.08 -6.22 -44.17
C TYR A 43 2.38 -4.96 -44.67
N GLY A 44 2.64 -3.76 -44.12
CA GLY A 44 2.09 -2.48 -44.60
C GLY A 44 0.55 -2.39 -44.69
N ILE A 45 -0.19 -3.24 -43.95
CA ILE A 45 -1.65 -3.38 -44.09
C ILE A 45 -2.36 -2.56 -43.01
N GLU A 46 -2.67 -1.29 -43.34
CA GLU A 46 -3.35 -0.34 -42.41
C GLU A 46 -4.66 -0.89 -41.79
N ASN A 47 -5.49 -1.57 -42.59
CA ASN A 47 -6.78 -2.11 -42.13
C ASN A 47 -6.66 -3.16 -41.04
N ASN A 48 -5.61 -3.95 -41.00
CA ASN A 48 -5.39 -4.96 -39.96
C ASN A 48 -4.91 -4.33 -38.65
N VAL A 49 -4.10 -3.27 -38.72
CA VAL A 49 -3.64 -2.51 -37.58
C VAL A 49 -4.82 -1.91 -36.79
N LEU A 50 -5.79 -1.30 -37.51
CA LEU A 50 -7.00 -0.73 -36.89
C LEU A 50 -7.85 -1.81 -36.19
N LYS A 51 -8.12 -2.94 -36.86
CA LYS A 51 -8.92 -4.03 -36.28
C LYS A 51 -8.27 -4.60 -34.99
N ILE A 52 -6.96 -4.82 -35.04
CA ILE A 52 -6.21 -5.34 -33.87
C ILE A 52 -6.21 -4.35 -32.75
N SER A 53 -5.98 -3.06 -33.01
CA SER A 53 -6.02 -2.01 -31.98
C SER A 53 -7.40 -1.88 -31.34
N MET A 54 -8.49 -1.99 -32.11
CA MET A 54 -9.86 -2.03 -31.57
C MET A 54 -10.10 -3.25 -30.67
N LEU A 55 -9.65 -4.44 -31.09
CA LEU A 55 -9.77 -5.66 -30.28
C LEU A 55 -9.04 -5.51 -28.94
N ILE A 56 -7.83 -4.96 -28.97
CA ILE A 56 -7.03 -4.77 -27.78
C ILE A 56 -7.61 -3.70 -26.86
N LEU A 57 -8.22 -2.65 -27.39
CA LEU A 57 -8.96 -1.69 -26.59
C LEU A 57 -10.07 -2.39 -25.79
N VAL A 58 -10.80 -3.32 -26.39
CA VAL A 58 -11.80 -4.13 -25.68
C VAL A 58 -11.15 -4.95 -24.55
N ILE A 59 -9.98 -5.55 -24.79
CA ILE A 59 -9.23 -6.31 -23.78
C ILE A 59 -8.80 -5.40 -22.63
N TYR A 60 -8.32 -4.17 -22.89
CA TYR A 60 -7.98 -3.20 -21.86
C TYR A 60 -9.20 -2.84 -20.99
N VAL A 61 -10.35 -2.54 -21.62
CA VAL A 61 -11.59 -2.25 -20.90
C VAL A 61 -11.99 -3.45 -20.03
N PHE A 62 -11.93 -4.66 -20.59
CA PHE A 62 -12.28 -5.87 -19.82
C PHE A 62 -11.33 -6.12 -18.64
N LYS A 63 -10.04 -5.86 -18.80
CA LYS A 63 -9.05 -5.90 -17.72
C LYS A 63 -9.41 -4.95 -16.58
N GLU A 64 -9.79 -3.71 -16.90
CA GLU A 64 -10.17 -2.72 -15.87
C GLU A 64 -11.49 -3.11 -15.16
N ILE A 65 -12.43 -3.72 -15.88
CA ILE A 65 -13.64 -4.28 -15.28
C ILE A 65 -13.30 -5.40 -14.27
N LEU A 66 -12.41 -6.32 -14.62
CA LEU A 66 -11.95 -7.36 -13.70
C LEU A 66 -11.25 -6.77 -12.46
N PHE A 67 -10.44 -5.74 -12.65
CA PHE A 67 -9.80 -5.02 -11.55
C PHE A 67 -10.82 -4.35 -10.63
N LEU A 68 -11.89 -3.78 -11.19
CA LEU A 68 -13.01 -3.25 -10.43
C LEU A 68 -13.70 -4.33 -9.60
N PHE A 69 -14.02 -5.50 -10.19
CA PHE A 69 -14.60 -6.62 -9.45
C PHE A 69 -13.69 -7.12 -8.33
N ARG A 70 -12.39 -7.24 -8.57
CA ARG A 70 -11.39 -7.55 -7.53
C ARG A 70 -11.50 -6.56 -6.36
N ASN A 71 -11.55 -5.26 -6.64
CA ASN A 71 -11.60 -4.23 -5.60
C ASN A 71 -12.93 -4.25 -4.83
N LEU A 72 -14.05 -4.53 -5.48
CA LEU A 72 -15.36 -4.70 -4.83
C LEU A 72 -15.35 -5.89 -3.88
N VAL A 73 -14.82 -7.03 -4.31
CA VAL A 73 -14.70 -8.23 -3.47
C VAL A 73 -13.74 -7.99 -2.29
N SER A 74 -12.63 -7.29 -2.54
CA SER A 74 -11.67 -6.88 -1.51
C SER A 74 -12.29 -5.95 -0.46
N SER A 75 -13.09 -4.97 -0.90
CA SER A 75 -13.83 -4.07 -0.01
C SER A 75 -14.83 -4.84 0.86
N LYS A 76 -15.59 -5.77 0.27
CA LYS A 76 -16.51 -6.64 1.02
C LYS A 76 -15.78 -7.47 2.07
N PHE A 77 -14.65 -8.08 1.70
CA PHE A 77 -13.81 -8.83 2.63
C PHE A 77 -13.29 -7.96 3.78
N SER A 78 -12.89 -6.72 3.48
CA SER A 78 -12.45 -5.76 4.49
C SER A 78 -13.54 -5.46 5.51
N ILE A 79 -14.79 -5.25 5.06
CA ILE A 79 -15.95 -5.00 5.95
C ILE A 79 -16.21 -6.21 6.84
N LEU A 80 -16.22 -7.43 6.29
CA LEU A 80 -16.41 -8.66 7.07
C LEU A 80 -15.31 -8.86 8.12
N MET A 81 -14.06 -8.52 7.76
CA MET A 81 -12.92 -8.56 8.67
C MET A 81 -13.11 -7.54 9.82
N ASP A 82 -13.58 -6.34 9.49
CA ASP A 82 -13.86 -5.28 10.47
C ASP A 82 -14.93 -5.71 11.46
N GLU A 83 -16.03 -6.23 10.98
CA GLU A 83 -17.11 -6.77 11.81
C GLU A 83 -16.62 -7.87 12.76
N TYR A 84 -15.91 -8.86 12.23
CA TYR A 84 -15.37 -9.96 13.02
C TYR A 84 -14.42 -9.50 14.12
N MET A 85 -13.47 -8.61 13.77
CA MET A 85 -12.48 -8.12 14.73
C MET A 85 -13.11 -7.23 15.79
N THR A 86 -14.02 -6.34 15.41
CA THR A 86 -14.75 -5.48 16.36
C THR A 86 -15.57 -6.31 17.33
N LYS A 87 -16.37 -7.27 16.83
CA LYS A 87 -17.16 -8.17 17.68
C LYS A 87 -16.29 -8.96 18.65
N LYS A 88 -15.18 -9.51 18.17
CA LYS A 88 -14.24 -10.27 19.01
C LYS A 88 -13.55 -9.41 20.06
N PHE A 89 -13.15 -8.19 19.71
CA PHE A 89 -12.58 -7.23 20.64
C PHE A 89 -13.58 -6.85 21.72
N TYR A 90 -14.79 -6.44 21.34
CA TYR A 90 -15.82 -6.02 22.25
C TYR A 90 -16.24 -7.13 23.23
N ASN A 91 -16.45 -8.35 22.72
CA ASN A 91 -16.72 -9.50 23.57
C ASN A 91 -15.60 -9.77 24.58
N LYS A 92 -14.34 -9.73 24.15
CA LYS A 92 -13.20 -9.88 25.06
C LYS A 92 -13.13 -8.75 26.06
N LEU A 93 -13.37 -7.51 25.65
CA LEU A 93 -13.38 -6.36 26.52
C LEU A 93 -14.38 -6.57 27.66
N LEU A 94 -15.63 -6.92 27.36
CA LEU A 94 -16.68 -7.11 28.38
C LEU A 94 -16.40 -8.29 29.35
N LEU A 95 -15.62 -9.27 28.92
CA LEU A 95 -15.23 -10.42 29.78
C LEU A 95 -14.04 -10.13 30.69
N LEU A 96 -13.43 -8.94 30.60
CA LEU A 96 -12.33 -8.58 31.48
C LEU A 96 -12.81 -8.33 32.92
N PRO A 97 -12.00 -8.67 33.94
CA PRO A 97 -12.38 -8.49 35.36
C PRO A 97 -12.51 -7.00 35.69
N TYR A 98 -13.39 -6.69 36.68
CA TYR A 98 -13.67 -5.32 37.13
C TYR A 98 -12.40 -4.51 37.45
N MET A 99 -11.37 -5.14 38.01
CA MET A 99 -10.08 -4.50 38.34
C MET A 99 -9.37 -3.88 37.13
N TYR A 100 -9.61 -4.41 35.92
CA TYR A 100 -9.10 -3.83 34.70
C TYR A 100 -9.68 -2.43 34.42
N TYR A 101 -10.97 -2.26 34.69
CA TYR A 101 -11.69 -1.00 34.49
C TYR A 101 -11.41 0.03 35.57
N LYS A 102 -11.24 -0.45 36.83
CA LYS A 102 -10.95 0.43 37.98
C LYS A 102 -9.62 1.17 37.84
N ASN A 103 -8.63 0.55 37.20
CA ASN A 103 -7.27 1.07 37.06
C ASN A 103 -7.01 1.80 35.76
N ARG A 104 -8.03 2.01 34.92
CA ARG A 104 -7.89 2.65 33.62
C ARG A 104 -8.98 3.67 33.37
N THR A 105 -8.63 4.73 32.64
CA THR A 105 -9.62 5.73 32.20
C THR A 105 -10.42 5.22 31.01
N THR A 106 -11.65 5.70 30.88
CA THR A 106 -12.49 5.40 29.72
C THR A 106 -11.82 5.82 28.42
N GLY A 107 -11.05 6.94 28.43
CA GLY A 107 -10.27 7.42 27.29
C GLY A 107 -9.20 6.42 26.81
N GLU A 108 -8.49 5.75 27.75
CA GLU A 108 -7.53 4.70 27.38
C GLU A 108 -8.21 3.52 26.70
N ILE A 109 -9.39 3.11 27.16
CA ILE A 109 -10.12 1.99 26.57
C ILE A 109 -10.62 2.35 25.16
N VAL A 110 -11.11 3.56 24.96
CA VAL A 110 -11.55 4.06 23.65
C VAL A 110 -10.36 4.19 22.69
N SER A 111 -9.21 4.66 23.17
CA SER A 111 -7.97 4.72 22.38
C SER A 111 -7.57 3.33 21.85
N ARG A 112 -7.68 2.27 22.65
CA ARG A 112 -7.42 0.89 22.22
C ARG A 112 -8.36 0.42 21.13
N MET A 113 -9.58 0.93 21.09
CA MET A 113 -10.49 0.66 19.98
C MET A 113 -10.03 1.35 18.68
N GLY A 114 -9.45 2.55 18.76
CA GLY A 114 -8.79 3.23 17.66
C GLY A 114 -7.58 2.45 17.12
N ASP A 115 -6.71 1.94 18.00
CA ASP A 115 -5.57 1.09 17.65
C ASP A 115 -6.01 -0.15 16.85
N LEU A 116 -7.18 -0.71 17.17
CA LEU A 116 -7.75 -1.84 16.44
C LEU A 116 -7.97 -1.52 14.95
N GLY A 117 -8.36 -0.28 14.62
CA GLY A 117 -8.53 0.18 13.24
C GLY A 117 -7.23 0.08 12.42
N ILE A 118 -6.09 0.45 13.03
CA ILE A 118 -4.76 0.34 12.40
C ILE A 118 -4.41 -1.13 12.14
N VAL A 119 -4.64 -2.00 13.13
CA VAL A 119 -4.38 -3.45 13.00
C VAL A 119 -5.24 -4.07 11.90
N LYS A 120 -6.52 -3.71 11.82
CA LYS A 120 -7.45 -4.20 10.79
C LYS A 120 -7.00 -3.79 9.39
N SER A 121 -6.69 -2.51 9.20
CA SER A 121 -6.23 -1.99 7.89
C SER A 121 -4.93 -2.66 7.46
N PHE A 122 -4.01 -2.89 8.37
CA PHE A 122 -2.77 -3.60 8.10
C PHE A 122 -3.02 -5.06 7.69
N LEU A 123 -3.85 -5.80 8.43
CA LEU A 123 -4.17 -7.19 8.11
C LEU A 123 -4.88 -7.33 6.77
N THR A 124 -5.81 -6.43 6.45
CA THR A 124 -6.49 -6.44 5.15
C THR A 124 -5.51 -6.18 4.00
N LYS A 125 -4.65 -5.17 4.14
CA LYS A 125 -3.59 -4.90 3.14
C LYS A 125 -2.67 -6.11 2.98
N LEU A 126 -2.26 -6.74 4.07
CA LEU A 126 -1.35 -7.89 4.04
C LEU A 126 -1.98 -9.07 3.29
N LEU A 127 -3.22 -9.41 3.58
CA LEU A 127 -3.90 -10.56 2.97
C LEU A 127 -4.31 -10.32 1.52
N VAL A 128 -4.74 -9.10 1.18
CA VAL A 128 -5.31 -8.82 -0.14
C VAL A 128 -4.25 -8.30 -1.10
N THR A 129 -3.47 -7.30 -0.72
CA THR A 129 -2.55 -6.62 -1.62
C THR A 129 -1.20 -7.34 -1.69
N ILE A 130 -0.56 -7.53 -0.53
CA ILE A 130 0.80 -8.10 -0.51
C ILE A 130 0.82 -9.52 -1.08
N PHE A 131 -0.15 -10.36 -0.70
CA PHE A 131 -0.19 -11.73 -1.19
C PHE A 131 -0.39 -11.81 -2.70
N THR A 132 -1.30 -11.00 -3.28
CA THR A 132 -1.54 -10.99 -4.72
C THR A 132 -0.38 -10.37 -5.50
N ASP A 133 0.20 -9.27 -5.00
CA ASP A 133 1.30 -8.59 -5.67
C ASP A 133 2.58 -9.44 -5.67
N VAL A 134 2.86 -10.14 -4.56
CA VAL A 134 3.98 -11.09 -4.49
C VAL A 134 3.81 -12.23 -5.51
N LEU A 135 2.60 -12.78 -5.66
CA LEU A 135 2.35 -13.82 -6.66
C LEU A 135 2.61 -13.30 -8.09
N VAL A 136 2.08 -12.12 -8.41
CA VAL A 136 2.26 -11.47 -9.73
C VAL A 136 3.74 -11.23 -10.03
N VAL A 137 4.48 -10.67 -9.08
CA VAL A 137 5.93 -10.41 -9.23
C VAL A 137 6.70 -11.70 -9.47
N ASN A 138 6.41 -12.77 -8.73
CA ASN A 138 7.11 -14.06 -8.93
C ASN A 138 6.84 -14.65 -10.32
N VAL A 139 5.59 -14.62 -10.80
CA VAL A 139 5.26 -15.11 -12.15
C VAL A 139 6.02 -14.28 -13.21
N PHE A 140 6.05 -12.97 -13.05
CA PHE A 140 6.78 -12.08 -13.97
C PHE A 140 8.29 -12.35 -13.96
N LEU A 141 8.89 -12.56 -12.79
CA LEU A 141 10.31 -12.93 -12.67
C LEU A 141 10.62 -14.26 -13.38
N ILE A 142 9.77 -15.26 -13.24
CA ILE A 142 9.94 -16.56 -13.93
C ILE A 142 9.86 -16.38 -15.44
N MET A 143 8.95 -15.54 -15.94
CA MET A 143 8.85 -15.25 -17.37
C MET A 143 10.10 -14.54 -17.87
N LEU A 144 10.57 -13.50 -17.20
CA LEU A 144 11.79 -12.76 -17.58
C LEU A 144 13.03 -13.65 -17.55
N PHE A 145 13.15 -14.54 -16.58
CA PHE A 145 14.27 -15.50 -16.52
C PHE A 145 14.36 -16.36 -17.79
N LYS A 146 13.23 -16.71 -18.40
CA LYS A 146 13.18 -17.51 -19.62
C LYS A 146 13.45 -16.69 -20.89
N VAL A 147 13.11 -15.40 -20.88
CA VAL A 147 13.21 -14.52 -22.05
C VAL A 147 14.58 -13.86 -22.15
N ASN A 148 15.05 -13.24 -21.08
CA ASN A 148 16.33 -12.52 -21.08
C ASN A 148 16.96 -12.47 -19.68
N LEU A 149 18.09 -13.18 -19.53
CA LEU A 149 18.83 -13.25 -18.26
C LEU A 149 19.43 -11.92 -17.83
N GLU A 150 19.86 -11.07 -18.76
CA GLU A 150 20.48 -9.78 -18.42
C GLU A 150 19.44 -8.85 -17.77
N ILE A 151 18.24 -8.77 -18.35
CA ILE A 151 17.12 -7.98 -17.82
C ILE A 151 16.63 -8.57 -16.49
N PHE A 152 16.60 -9.90 -16.36
CA PHE A 152 16.22 -10.56 -15.12
C PHE A 152 17.16 -10.17 -13.96
N PHE A 153 18.49 -10.27 -14.13
CA PHE A 153 19.44 -9.90 -13.08
C PHE A 153 19.40 -8.41 -12.75
N LEU A 154 19.17 -7.55 -13.72
CA LEU A 154 18.99 -6.13 -13.50
C LEU A 154 17.77 -5.86 -12.62
N LEU A 155 16.63 -6.51 -12.89
CA LEU A 155 15.40 -6.36 -12.11
C LEU A 155 15.57 -6.92 -10.67
N VAL A 156 16.19 -8.08 -10.53
CA VAL A 156 16.51 -8.64 -9.19
C VAL A 156 17.42 -7.69 -8.41
N GLY A 157 18.45 -7.12 -9.05
CA GLY A 157 19.34 -6.14 -8.44
C GLY A 157 18.61 -4.92 -7.88
N ILE A 158 17.62 -4.41 -8.59
CA ILE A 158 16.79 -3.29 -8.13
C ILE A 158 15.92 -3.69 -6.95
N ILE A 159 15.26 -4.84 -7.00
CA ILE A 159 14.45 -5.33 -5.87
C ILE A 159 15.32 -5.41 -4.61
N VAL A 160 16.52 -5.99 -4.71
CA VAL A 160 17.46 -6.05 -3.59
C VAL A 160 17.85 -4.67 -3.10
N PHE A 161 18.11 -3.72 -4.01
CA PHE A 161 18.45 -2.35 -3.66
C PHE A 161 17.32 -1.62 -2.93
N PHE A 162 16.06 -1.78 -3.36
CA PHE A 162 14.91 -1.26 -2.64
C PHE A 162 14.75 -1.84 -1.24
N ILE A 163 14.98 -3.15 -1.10
CA ILE A 163 14.94 -3.82 0.21
C ILE A 163 16.02 -3.25 1.13
N LEU A 164 17.23 -3.06 0.64
CA LEU A 164 18.33 -2.48 1.43
C LEU A 164 18.00 -1.06 1.89
N ILE A 165 17.50 -0.18 1.00
CA ILE A 165 17.08 1.18 1.37
C ILE A 165 15.98 1.15 2.43
N ALA A 166 14.99 0.26 2.30
CA ALA A 166 13.92 0.12 3.27
C ALA A 166 14.45 -0.29 4.65
N ILE A 167 15.41 -1.21 4.70
CA ILE A 167 16.05 -1.66 5.95
C ILE A 167 16.83 -0.51 6.59
N PHE A 168 17.68 0.18 5.82
CA PHE A 168 18.48 1.31 6.34
C PHE A 168 17.62 2.46 6.86
N ASN A 169 16.52 2.77 6.18
CA ASN A 169 15.63 3.85 6.63
C ASN A 169 14.75 3.47 7.83
N ASN A 170 14.56 2.18 8.10
CA ASN A 170 13.62 1.70 9.11
C ASN A 170 13.89 2.28 10.52
N GLN A 171 15.17 2.41 10.91
CA GLN A 171 15.53 2.96 12.22
C GLN A 171 15.16 4.44 12.35
N LYS A 172 15.46 5.26 11.34
CA LYS A 172 15.09 6.69 11.32
C LYS A 172 13.57 6.86 11.32
N LYS A 173 12.87 6.11 10.47
CA LYS A 173 11.40 6.10 10.39
C LYS A 173 10.76 5.77 11.73
N ARG A 174 11.24 4.70 12.41
CA ARG A 174 10.74 4.30 13.73
C ARG A 174 10.95 5.40 14.77
N ARG A 175 12.13 6.04 14.79
CA ARG A 175 12.44 7.12 15.74
C ARG A 175 11.52 8.33 15.53
N TYR A 176 11.35 8.79 14.31
CA TYR A 176 10.47 9.92 14.01
C TYR A 176 9.01 9.61 14.33
N LEU A 177 8.53 8.43 13.95
CA LEU A 177 7.17 7.99 14.26
C LEU A 177 6.93 7.85 15.76
N SER A 178 7.89 7.29 16.51
CA SER A 178 7.79 7.19 17.98
C SER A 178 7.70 8.57 18.63
N ASN A 179 8.51 9.53 18.21
CA ASN A 179 8.45 10.91 18.72
C ASN A 179 7.11 11.58 18.39
N TYR A 180 6.60 11.41 17.18
CA TYR A 180 5.29 11.91 16.78
C TYR A 180 4.17 11.36 17.68
N LEU A 181 4.12 10.04 17.86
CA LEU A 181 3.12 9.40 18.71
C LEU A 181 3.20 9.87 20.17
N LEU A 182 4.41 10.06 20.71
CA LEU A 182 4.58 10.60 22.07
C LEU A 182 4.06 12.04 22.21
N GLU A 183 4.26 12.90 21.22
CA GLU A 183 3.72 14.27 21.25
C GLU A 183 2.19 14.27 21.02
N GLU A 184 1.67 13.37 20.19
CA GLU A 184 0.23 13.18 19.99
C GLU A 184 -0.47 12.76 21.28
N ASP A 185 0.07 11.78 22.01
CA ASP A 185 -0.46 11.35 23.31
C ASP A 185 -0.47 12.49 24.34
N LYS A 186 0.58 13.31 24.37
CA LYS A 186 0.66 14.48 25.27
C LYS A 186 -0.39 15.55 24.94
N ILE A 187 -0.68 15.77 23.67
CA ILE A 187 -1.71 16.72 23.22
C ILE A 187 -3.09 16.19 23.58
N ASN A 188 -3.36 14.91 23.29
CA ASN A 188 -4.63 14.28 23.60
C ASN A 188 -4.91 14.32 25.12
N SER A 189 -3.90 14.00 25.93
CA SER A 189 -4.01 14.05 27.40
C SER A 189 -4.30 15.47 27.89
N LEU A 190 -3.62 16.47 27.34
CA LEU A 190 -3.82 17.88 27.69
C LEU A 190 -5.22 18.39 27.27
N PHE A 191 -5.71 17.93 26.13
CA PHE A 191 -7.04 18.24 25.64
C PHE A 191 -8.12 17.66 26.58
N ILE A 192 -8.01 16.39 26.94
CA ILE A 192 -8.91 15.72 27.87
C ILE A 192 -8.88 16.43 29.24
N GLU A 193 -7.68 16.72 29.80
CA GLU A 193 -7.54 17.45 31.07
C GLU A 193 -8.25 18.81 31.05
N ASN A 194 -8.12 19.57 29.94
CA ASN A 194 -8.77 20.85 29.83
C ASN A 194 -10.31 20.74 29.76
N LEU A 195 -10.84 19.71 29.10
CA LEU A 195 -12.28 19.43 29.06
C LEU A 195 -12.83 19.00 30.42
N GLU A 196 -12.14 18.11 31.12
CA GLU A 196 -12.53 17.68 32.47
C GLU A 196 -12.55 18.83 33.47
N LYS A 197 -11.65 19.80 33.34
CA LYS A 197 -11.53 20.96 34.19
C LYS A 197 -12.18 22.24 33.63
N ILE A 198 -13.12 22.10 32.69
CA ILE A 198 -13.67 23.25 31.94
C ILE A 198 -14.37 24.26 32.90
N THR A 199 -15.09 23.77 33.92
CA THR A 199 -15.72 24.64 34.93
C THR A 199 -14.71 25.48 35.67
N THR A 200 -13.59 24.89 36.11
CA THR A 200 -12.51 25.61 36.79
C THR A 200 -11.85 26.64 35.87
N ILE A 201 -11.63 26.28 34.59
CA ILE A 201 -11.04 27.20 33.59
C ILE A 201 -11.97 28.40 33.39
N LYS A 202 -13.28 28.18 33.28
CA LYS A 202 -14.28 29.23 33.10
C LYS A 202 -14.41 30.14 34.31
N ASN A 203 -14.50 29.55 35.53
CA ASN A 203 -14.65 30.31 36.77
C ASN A 203 -13.42 31.19 37.06
N LEU A 204 -12.24 30.75 36.66
CA LEU A 204 -10.98 31.47 36.88
C LEU A 204 -10.49 32.30 35.69
N HIS A 205 -11.27 32.36 34.61
CA HIS A 205 -10.93 33.08 33.35
C HIS A 205 -9.54 32.72 32.81
N LEU A 206 -9.19 31.41 32.86
CA LEU A 206 -7.86 30.90 32.44
C LEU A 206 -7.77 30.53 30.97
N GLU A 207 -8.78 30.79 30.14
CA GLU A 207 -8.85 30.40 28.74
C GLU A 207 -7.61 30.85 27.94
N PRO A 208 -7.18 32.14 28.00
CA PRO A 208 -6.03 32.59 27.19
C PRO A 208 -4.76 31.83 27.55
N ARG A 209 -4.54 31.55 28.82
CA ARG A 209 -3.36 30.82 29.31
C ARG A 209 -3.39 29.35 28.88
N LYS A 210 -4.56 28.71 28.92
CA LYS A 210 -4.75 27.31 28.50
C LYS A 210 -4.60 27.18 26.97
N VAL A 211 -5.15 28.11 26.20
CA VAL A 211 -4.98 28.15 24.75
C VAL A 211 -3.49 28.31 24.37
N SER A 212 -2.79 29.26 24.98
CA SER A 212 -1.37 29.46 24.72
C SER A 212 -0.53 28.22 25.04
N ARG A 213 -0.81 27.55 26.17
CA ARG A 213 -0.13 26.31 26.56
C ARG A 213 -0.43 25.16 25.58
N PHE A 214 -1.68 25.02 25.15
CA PHE A 214 -2.08 24.03 24.14
C PHE A 214 -1.37 24.27 22.82
N TYR A 215 -1.38 25.53 22.34
CA TYR A 215 -0.77 25.88 21.07
C TYR A 215 0.75 25.66 21.07
N ALA A 216 1.44 25.99 22.15
CA ALA A 216 2.87 25.72 22.29
C ALA A 216 3.22 24.22 22.22
N ARG A 217 2.35 23.35 22.76
CA ARG A 217 2.48 21.89 22.63
C ARG A 217 2.13 21.40 21.24
N TYR A 218 1.05 21.93 20.68
CA TYR A 218 0.60 21.58 19.32
C TYR A 218 1.65 21.90 18.27
N LYS A 219 2.39 23.00 18.44
CA LYS A 219 3.52 23.32 17.57
C LYS A 219 4.59 22.23 17.55
N ARG A 220 4.92 21.64 18.70
CA ARG A 220 5.86 20.51 18.78
C ARG A 220 5.34 19.25 18.06
N LEU A 221 4.04 19.00 18.16
CA LEU A 221 3.40 17.92 17.40
C LEU A 221 3.55 18.15 15.89
N LEU A 222 3.28 19.38 15.42
CA LEU A 222 3.45 19.75 14.00
C LEU A 222 4.90 19.60 13.54
N GLU A 223 5.88 20.02 14.35
CA GLU A 223 7.31 19.82 14.06
C GLU A 223 7.65 18.32 13.94
N SER A 224 7.15 17.49 14.84
CA SER A 224 7.34 16.04 14.78
C SER A 224 6.66 15.42 13.56
N SER A 225 5.45 15.87 13.22
CA SER A 225 4.72 15.46 12.00
C SER A 225 5.48 15.84 10.73
N TYR A 226 6.04 17.05 10.70
CA TYR A 226 6.87 17.53 9.58
C TYR A 226 8.09 16.61 9.36
N LEU A 227 8.79 16.20 10.44
CA LEU A 227 9.93 15.30 10.32
C LEU A 227 9.54 13.92 9.77
N VAL A 228 8.39 13.37 10.17
CA VAL A 228 7.85 12.12 9.63
C VAL A 228 7.54 12.26 8.15
N ASN A 229 6.80 13.31 7.77
CA ASN A 229 6.41 13.56 6.38
C ASN A 229 7.61 13.84 5.49
N ASN A 230 8.57 14.66 5.95
CA ASN A 230 9.77 14.95 5.20
C ASN A 230 10.63 13.71 4.94
N ASN A 231 10.75 12.83 5.94
CA ASN A 231 11.42 11.53 5.74
C ASN A 231 10.70 10.66 4.69
N LEU A 232 9.37 10.64 4.70
CA LEU A 232 8.58 9.91 3.70
C LEU A 232 8.78 10.48 2.29
N LEU A 233 8.70 11.81 2.14
CA LEU A 233 8.91 12.48 0.86
C LEU A 233 10.31 12.22 0.30
N PHE A 234 11.34 12.37 1.16
CA PHE A 234 12.72 12.10 0.75
C PHE A 234 12.92 10.66 0.28
N MET A 235 12.33 9.68 0.98
CA MET A 235 12.43 8.27 0.58
C MET A 235 11.66 7.99 -0.71
N ASN A 236 10.48 8.58 -0.90
CA ASN A 236 9.73 8.44 -2.14
C ASN A 236 10.51 9.04 -3.32
N THR A 237 11.13 10.21 -3.13
CA THR A 237 11.96 10.82 -4.19
C THR A 237 13.16 9.94 -4.55
N ILE A 238 13.85 9.36 -3.57
CA ILE A 238 14.94 8.40 -3.85
C ILE A 238 14.43 7.21 -4.65
N GLN A 239 13.28 6.65 -4.27
CA GLN A 239 12.69 5.51 -4.99
C GLN A 239 12.33 5.86 -6.44
N GLU A 240 11.77 7.06 -6.69
CA GLU A 240 11.49 7.52 -8.05
C GLU A 240 12.78 7.71 -8.87
N ILE A 241 13.82 8.34 -8.31
CA ILE A 241 15.12 8.47 -8.98
C ILE A 241 15.69 7.10 -9.38
N ILE A 242 15.64 6.14 -8.46
CA ILE A 242 16.15 4.78 -8.74
C ILE A 242 15.33 4.10 -9.84
N LYS A 243 14.03 4.27 -9.81
CA LYS A 243 13.12 3.76 -10.85
C LYS A 243 13.46 4.36 -12.22
N ASP A 244 13.70 5.67 -12.28
CA ASP A 244 14.04 6.37 -13.53
C ASP A 244 15.40 5.92 -14.08
N VAL A 245 16.41 5.80 -13.21
CA VAL A 245 17.72 5.22 -13.57
C VAL A 245 17.55 3.80 -14.13
N PHE A 246 16.70 3.00 -13.50
CA PHE A 246 16.40 1.67 -14.00
C PHE A 246 15.75 1.68 -15.39
N TYR A 247 14.79 2.54 -15.63
CA TYR A 247 14.19 2.65 -16.96
C TYR A 247 15.24 2.95 -18.02
N VAL A 248 16.16 3.88 -17.74
CA VAL A 248 17.26 4.20 -18.68
C VAL A 248 18.16 2.98 -18.91
N LEU A 249 18.56 2.27 -17.87
CA LEU A 249 19.38 1.06 -18.00
C LEU A 249 18.65 -0.06 -18.73
N PHE A 250 17.37 -0.24 -18.45
CA PHE A 250 16.52 -1.21 -19.14
C PHE A 250 16.47 -0.93 -20.65
N TYR A 251 16.16 0.31 -21.03
CA TYR A 251 16.13 0.69 -22.44
C TYR A 251 17.49 0.58 -23.12
N LEU A 252 18.57 0.90 -22.42
CA LEU A 252 19.93 0.74 -22.92
C LEU A 252 20.23 -0.74 -23.22
N ILE A 253 20.00 -1.65 -22.28
CA ILE A 253 20.22 -3.08 -22.47
C ILE A 253 19.31 -3.64 -23.57
N ALA A 254 18.03 -3.25 -23.56
CA ALA A 254 17.09 -3.67 -24.59
C ALA A 254 17.53 -3.24 -25.99
N SER A 255 17.95 -1.98 -26.17
CA SER A 255 18.43 -1.46 -27.46
C SER A 255 19.71 -2.17 -27.92
N LEU A 256 20.66 -2.42 -27.03
CA LEU A 256 21.89 -3.18 -27.37
C LEU A 256 21.57 -4.62 -27.79
N ASN A 257 20.60 -5.27 -27.14
CA ASN A 257 20.17 -6.61 -27.51
C ASN A 257 19.45 -6.66 -28.87
N VAL A 258 18.69 -5.61 -29.23
CA VAL A 258 18.10 -5.46 -30.56
C VAL A 258 19.19 -5.24 -31.62
N ILE A 259 20.14 -4.34 -31.41
CA ILE A 259 21.24 -4.07 -32.31
C ILE A 259 22.10 -5.33 -32.55
N SER A 260 22.29 -6.14 -31.54
CA SER A 260 23.06 -7.39 -31.62
C SER A 260 22.25 -8.58 -32.20
N PHE A 261 21.05 -8.35 -32.71
CA PHE A 261 20.14 -9.37 -33.26
C PHE A 261 19.79 -10.51 -32.25
N LYS A 262 19.94 -10.29 -30.96
CA LYS A 262 19.56 -11.25 -29.93
C LYS A 262 18.06 -11.26 -29.65
N CYS A 263 17.36 -10.14 -29.91
CA CYS A 263 15.93 -9.98 -29.73
C CYS A 263 15.32 -9.19 -30.89
N SER A 264 14.03 -9.45 -31.22
CA SER A 264 13.28 -8.60 -32.15
C SER A 264 12.90 -7.26 -31.50
N ILE A 265 12.63 -6.23 -32.31
CA ILE A 265 12.23 -4.88 -31.86
C ILE A 265 10.95 -4.95 -31.01
N GLY A 266 10.17 -5.97 -31.17
CA GLY A 266 8.91 -6.16 -30.49
C GLY A 266 8.96 -7.02 -29.21
N LEU A 267 10.08 -7.53 -28.80
CA LEU A 267 10.29 -8.29 -27.57
C LEU A 267 10.85 -7.40 -26.48
#